data_cb563a1179a82cffc1df00839d7c4b27
#
_entry.id   cb563a1179a82cffc1df00839d7c4b27
#
_cell.length_a   1.000
_cell.length_b   1.000
_cell.length_c   1.000
_cell.angle_alpha   90.00
_cell.angle_beta   90.00
_cell.angle_gamma   90.00
#
_symmetry.space_group_name_H-M   'P 1'
#
loop_
_entity.id
_entity.type
_entity.pdbx_description
1 polymer ?
#
loop_
_entity_poly.entity_id
_entity_poly.type
_entity_poly.pdbx_seq_one_letter_code
_entity_poly.pdbx_strand_id
1 'polypeptide(L)'
;MDGTFPAAKKGGVIMTKESGGFDQIDQWKSTMFLYSSALKSINTKIEILNNEFIQLYNYNPIEHITSRVKTPESIVKKLKNDGCEVTIDNMVEHLNDIAGIRIICSYMSDIYPIADMIARQADITVLHVKDYIK
;
A
#
# COMPACT_ATOMS: atom_id res chain seq x y z
N MET A 1 -10.16 -15.66 -3.77
CA MET A 1 -9.63 -14.86 -4.88
C MET A 1 -8.85 -13.70 -4.35
N ASP A 2 -7.83 -13.33 -5.03
CA ASP A 2 -6.78 -12.46 -4.55
C ASP A 2 -6.78 -11.11 -5.29
N GLY A 3 -6.84 -10.01 -4.52
CA GLY A 3 -6.63 -8.67 -5.05
C GLY A 3 -5.52 -8.00 -4.24
N THR A 4 -4.48 -7.54 -4.90
CA THR A 4 -3.39 -6.82 -4.25
C THR A 4 -3.44 -5.35 -4.63
N PHE A 5 -3.51 -4.49 -3.63
CA PHE A 5 -3.60 -3.05 -3.79
C PHE A 5 -2.31 -2.42 -3.28
N PRO A 6 -1.55 -1.70 -4.12
CA PRO A 6 -0.43 -0.92 -3.60
C PRO A 6 -0.94 0.18 -2.68
N ALA A 7 -0.33 0.33 -1.52
CA ALA A 7 -0.64 1.44 -0.64
C ALA A 7 -0.36 2.75 -1.39
N ALA A 8 -1.30 3.68 -1.33
CA ALA A 8 -1.20 4.92 -2.06
C ALA A 8 0.08 5.67 -1.66
N LYS A 9 0.82 6.15 -2.66
CA LYS A 9 1.84 7.15 -2.40
C LYS A 9 1.12 8.35 -1.82
N LYS A 10 1.49 8.74 -0.60
CA LYS A 10 1.07 10.05 -0.12
C LYS A 10 1.84 11.10 -0.92
N GLY A 11 1.27 11.52 -2.03
CA GLY A 11 1.74 12.72 -2.67
C GLY A 11 1.68 13.84 -1.66
N GLY A 12 2.79 14.53 -1.42
CA GLY A 12 2.83 15.66 -0.54
C GLY A 12 3.60 15.50 0.76
N VAL A 13 4.20 14.35 1.03
CA VAL A 13 5.20 14.29 2.09
C VAL A 13 6.50 14.82 1.54
N ILE A 14 6.69 16.11 1.69
CA ILE A 14 7.96 16.75 1.35
C ILE A 14 8.90 16.52 2.52
N MET A 15 9.82 15.60 2.31
CA MET A 15 10.94 15.42 3.22
C MET A 15 11.99 16.45 2.84
N THR A 16 12.17 17.46 3.69
CA THR A 16 13.26 18.42 3.49
C THR A 16 14.60 17.71 3.64
N LYS A 17 15.43 17.82 2.62
CA LYS A 17 16.75 17.25 2.61
C LYS A 17 17.68 18.10 3.45
N GLU A 18 18.03 17.61 4.61
CA GLU A 18 19.23 18.08 5.29
C GLU A 18 20.34 17.06 5.04
N SER A 19 21.49 17.54 4.60
CA SER A 19 22.60 16.73 4.16
C SER A 19 23.49 16.31 5.32
N GLY A 20 23.63 15.02 5.54
CA GLY A 20 24.55 14.38 6.47
C GLY A 20 24.26 12.90 6.51
N GLY A 21 25.29 12.04 6.62
CA GLY A 21 25.11 10.58 6.65
C GLY A 21 24.21 10.09 7.78
N PHE A 22 24.19 10.82 8.89
CA PHE A 22 23.34 10.53 10.03
C PHE A 22 21.89 10.87 9.73
N ASP A 23 21.64 11.99 9.03
CA ASP A 23 20.32 12.44 8.63
C ASP A 23 19.71 11.54 7.56
N GLN A 24 20.52 10.94 6.69
CA GLN A 24 20.03 10.00 5.68
C GLN A 24 19.41 8.76 6.30
N ILE A 25 20.04 8.19 7.32
CA ILE A 25 19.51 7.02 8.04
C ILE A 25 18.17 7.38 8.69
N ASP A 26 18.09 8.54 9.33
CA ASP A 26 16.85 9.00 9.95
C ASP A 26 15.75 9.28 8.92
N GLN A 27 16.12 9.83 7.76
CA GLN A 27 15.18 10.03 6.65
C GLN A 27 14.62 8.71 6.13
N TRP A 28 15.46 7.69 5.97
CA TRP A 28 15.02 6.36 5.57
C TRP A 28 14.04 5.77 6.60
N LYS A 29 14.37 5.85 7.88
CA LYS A 29 13.52 5.36 8.96
C LYS A 29 12.18 6.09 8.99
N SER A 30 12.20 7.41 8.85
CA SER A 30 10.99 8.23 8.83
C SER A 30 10.11 7.91 7.63
N THR A 31 10.71 7.72 6.47
CA THR A 31 9.99 7.37 5.24
C THR A 31 9.35 5.98 5.37
N MET A 32 10.09 5.00 5.86
CA MET A 32 9.56 3.66 6.09
C MET A 32 8.44 3.65 7.15
N PHE A 33 8.57 4.48 8.18
CA PHE A 33 7.52 4.66 9.17
C PHE A 33 6.23 5.21 8.55
N LEU A 34 6.35 6.16 7.63
CA LEU A 34 5.18 6.70 6.92
C LEU A 34 4.47 5.62 6.10
N TYR A 35 5.20 4.78 5.39
CA TYR A 35 4.62 3.66 4.65
C TYR A 35 3.92 2.67 5.59
N SER A 36 4.56 2.32 6.70
CA SER A 36 3.98 1.41 7.69
C SER A 36 2.71 1.98 8.31
N SER A 37 2.71 3.28 8.62
CA SER A 37 1.57 3.98 9.20
C SER A 37 0.41 4.08 8.22
N ALA A 38 0.70 4.40 6.96
CA ALA A 38 -0.32 4.42 5.90
C ALA A 38 -0.94 3.05 5.70
N LEU A 39 -0.11 2.02 5.69
CA LEU A 39 -0.55 0.64 5.54
C LEU A 39 -1.49 0.22 6.68
N LYS A 40 -1.13 0.54 7.91
CA LYS A 40 -1.95 0.26 9.08
C LYS A 40 -3.29 1.00 9.03
N SER A 41 -3.27 2.25 8.61
CA SER A 41 -4.48 3.05 8.45
C SER A 41 -5.43 2.44 7.41
N ILE A 42 -4.90 2.04 6.26
CA ILE A 42 -5.70 1.41 5.19
C ILE A 42 -6.23 0.05 5.65
N ASN A 43 -5.40 -0.74 6.32
CA ASN A 43 -5.81 -2.04 6.83
C ASN A 43 -6.98 -1.92 7.81
N THR A 44 -6.90 -0.96 8.73
CA THR A 44 -7.99 -0.68 9.68
C THR A 44 -9.26 -0.25 8.97
N LYS A 45 -9.14 0.60 7.95
CA LYS A 45 -10.27 1.04 7.14
C LYS A 45 -10.94 -0.13 6.43
N ILE A 46 -10.17 -1.04 5.87
CA ILE A 46 -10.70 -2.24 5.20
C ILE A 46 -11.44 -3.12 6.20
N GLU A 47 -10.92 -3.29 7.41
CA GLU A 47 -11.61 -4.04 8.45
C GLU A 47 -12.95 -3.42 8.83
N ILE A 48 -13.01 -2.09 8.93
CA ILE A 48 -14.24 -1.37 9.22
C ILE A 48 -15.27 -1.58 8.10
N LEU A 49 -14.83 -1.43 6.85
CA LEU A 49 -15.69 -1.64 5.68
C LEU A 49 -16.20 -3.08 5.61
N ASN A 50 -15.36 -4.04 5.94
CA ASN A 50 -15.76 -5.44 5.99
C ASN A 50 -16.84 -5.68 7.05
N ASN A 51 -16.69 -5.08 8.22
CA ASN A 51 -17.70 -5.18 9.29
C ASN A 51 -19.03 -4.57 8.87
N GLU A 52 -19.01 -3.43 8.19
CA GLU A 52 -20.23 -2.83 7.63
C GLU A 52 -20.90 -3.77 6.61
N PHE A 53 -20.10 -4.38 5.75
CA PHE A 53 -20.60 -5.31 4.75
C PHE A 53 -21.26 -6.54 5.41
N ILE A 54 -20.63 -7.07 6.46
CA ILE A 54 -21.19 -8.19 7.21
C ILE A 54 -22.55 -7.83 7.80
N GLN A 55 -22.68 -6.64 8.35
CA GLN A 55 -23.95 -6.18 8.93
C GLN A 55 -25.05 -6.01 7.88
N LEU A 56 -24.69 -5.52 6.69
CA LEU A 56 -25.66 -5.27 5.63
C LEU A 56 -26.08 -6.55 4.91
N TYR A 57 -25.17 -7.47 4.66
CA TYR A 57 -25.40 -8.63 3.81
C TYR A 57 -25.32 -9.97 4.53
N ASN A 58 -25.03 -9.95 5.81
CA ASN A 58 -25.03 -11.12 6.69
C ASN A 58 -24.08 -12.24 6.28
N TYR A 59 -22.98 -11.89 5.59
CA TYR A 59 -21.86 -12.80 5.36
C TYR A 59 -20.55 -12.02 5.26
N ASN A 60 -19.43 -12.71 5.47
CA ASN A 60 -18.12 -12.12 5.46
C ASN A 60 -17.51 -12.24 4.06
N PRO A 61 -17.37 -11.12 3.31
CA PRO A 61 -16.80 -11.17 1.97
C PRO A 61 -15.29 -11.32 1.96
N ILE A 62 -14.61 -10.93 3.04
CA ILE A 62 -13.16 -10.99 3.13
C ILE A 62 -12.76 -12.18 3.99
N GLU A 63 -12.07 -13.13 3.37
CA GLU A 63 -11.59 -14.32 4.07
C GLU A 63 -10.28 -14.06 4.78
N HIS A 64 -9.39 -13.27 4.17
CA HIS A 64 -8.08 -13.00 4.71
C HIS A 64 -7.52 -11.68 4.21
N ILE A 65 -6.82 -10.95 5.09
CA ILE A 65 -6.10 -9.73 4.76
C ILE A 65 -4.64 -9.90 5.19
N THR A 66 -3.73 -9.69 4.27
CA THR A 66 -2.29 -9.69 4.55
C THR A 66 -1.70 -8.36 4.13
N SER A 67 -0.91 -7.76 5.00
CA SER A 67 -0.20 -6.53 4.69
C SER A 67 1.31 -6.74 4.78
N ARG A 68 2.05 -6.04 3.94
CA ARG A 68 3.48 -6.20 3.82
C ARG A 68 4.16 -4.89 3.48
N VAL A 69 5.26 -4.62 4.18
CA VAL A 69 6.19 -3.54 3.83
C VAL A 69 7.47 -4.18 3.31
N LYS A 70 7.95 -3.69 2.17
CA LYS A 70 9.18 -4.18 1.56
C LYS A 70 10.38 -3.90 2.46
N THR A 71 11.28 -4.87 2.59
CA THR A 71 12.48 -4.71 3.43
C THR A 71 13.45 -3.72 2.78
N PRO A 72 14.29 -3.02 3.58
CA PRO A 72 15.31 -2.14 3.03
C PRO A 72 16.25 -2.84 2.03
N GLU A 73 16.62 -4.09 2.30
CA GLU A 73 17.46 -4.89 1.41
C GLU A 73 16.80 -5.13 0.06
N SER A 74 15.51 -5.43 0.06
CA SER A 74 14.73 -5.63 -1.16
C SER A 74 14.60 -4.34 -1.96
N ILE A 75 14.43 -3.20 -1.28
CA ILE A 75 14.34 -1.89 -1.92
C ILE A 75 15.65 -1.56 -2.63
N VAL A 76 16.78 -1.72 -1.93
CA VAL A 76 18.12 -1.48 -2.48
C VAL A 76 18.36 -2.36 -3.71
N LYS A 77 18.06 -3.66 -3.58
CA LYS A 77 18.23 -4.61 -4.67
C LYS A 77 17.42 -4.22 -5.91
N LYS A 78 16.18 -3.83 -5.72
CA LYS A 78 15.31 -3.44 -6.83
C LYS A 78 15.79 -2.16 -7.52
N LEU A 79 16.19 -1.16 -6.76
CA LEU A 79 16.73 0.08 -7.31
C LEU A 79 17.99 -0.18 -8.13
N LYS A 80 18.90 -1.01 -7.63
CA LYS A 80 20.12 -1.38 -8.36
C LYS A 80 19.80 -2.15 -9.63
N ASN A 81 18.87 -3.09 -9.58
CA ASN A 81 18.46 -3.87 -10.75
C ASN A 81 17.84 -2.99 -11.83
N ASP A 82 17.15 -1.94 -11.42
CA ASP A 82 16.51 -0.99 -12.34
C ASP A 82 17.46 0.11 -12.82
N GLY A 83 18.75 0.06 -12.41
CA GLY A 83 19.75 1.04 -12.80
C GLY A 83 19.62 2.38 -12.08
N CYS A 84 18.91 2.44 -10.98
CA CYS A 84 18.70 3.65 -10.20
C CYS A 84 19.69 3.76 -9.06
N GLU A 85 20.07 5.00 -8.72
CA GLU A 85 20.82 5.25 -7.49
C GLU A 85 19.93 4.93 -6.28
N VAL A 86 20.56 4.47 -5.19
CA VAL A 86 19.87 4.13 -3.96
C VAL A 86 19.63 5.42 -3.16
N THR A 87 18.53 6.08 -3.47
CA THR A 87 18.09 7.31 -2.79
C THR A 87 16.62 7.20 -2.41
N ILE A 88 16.22 7.99 -1.42
CA ILE A 88 14.80 8.06 -1.02
C ILE A 88 13.95 8.58 -2.17
N ASP A 89 14.45 9.58 -2.90
CA ASP A 89 13.73 10.14 -4.04
C ASP A 89 13.44 9.07 -5.11
N ASN A 90 14.44 8.27 -5.44
CA ASN A 90 14.27 7.17 -6.40
C ASN A 90 13.34 6.09 -5.87
N MET A 91 13.42 5.79 -4.58
CA MET A 91 12.51 4.84 -3.95
C MET A 91 11.04 5.30 -4.11
N VAL A 92 10.77 6.54 -3.75
CA VAL A 92 9.41 7.09 -3.81
C VAL A 92 8.92 7.21 -5.25
N GLU A 93 9.79 7.59 -6.17
CA GLU A 93 9.42 7.86 -7.56
C GLU A 93 9.28 6.58 -8.39
N HIS A 94 10.17 5.62 -8.21
CA HIS A 94 10.25 4.44 -9.09
C HIS A 94 9.60 3.18 -8.52
N LEU A 95 9.47 3.06 -7.20
CA LEU A 95 8.88 1.87 -6.59
C LEU A 95 7.44 2.11 -6.17
N ASN A 96 6.54 1.26 -6.64
CA ASN A 96 5.11 1.33 -6.32
C ASN A 96 4.67 0.25 -5.34
N ASP A 97 5.55 -0.68 -4.98
CA ASP A 97 5.25 -1.86 -4.20
C ASP A 97 5.95 -1.89 -2.84
N ILE A 98 6.31 -0.72 -2.30
CA ILE A 98 6.96 -0.62 -0.99
C ILE A 98 6.05 -1.12 0.12
N ALA A 99 4.78 -0.73 0.07
CA ALA A 99 3.75 -1.24 0.97
C ALA A 99 2.61 -1.82 0.15
N GLY A 100 2.12 -2.98 0.55
CA GLY A 100 1.06 -3.66 -0.16
C GLY A 100 0.10 -4.37 0.77
N ILE A 101 -1.16 -4.45 0.36
CA ILE A 101 -2.20 -5.19 1.05
C ILE A 101 -2.75 -6.21 0.07
N ARG A 102 -2.85 -7.46 0.53
CA ARG A 102 -3.51 -8.54 -0.20
C ARG A 102 -4.81 -8.88 0.49
N ILE A 103 -5.90 -8.85 -0.24
CA ILE A 103 -7.22 -9.20 0.25
C ILE A 103 -7.69 -10.44 -0.51
N ILE A 104 -8.02 -11.48 0.25
CA ILE A 104 -8.60 -12.70 -0.31
C ILE A 104 -10.09 -12.68 -0.01
N CYS A 105 -10.91 -12.70 -1.05
CA CYS A 105 -12.36 -12.68 -0.93
C CYS A 105 -12.93 -14.10 -0.95
N SER A 106 -14.05 -14.30 -0.27
CA SER A 106 -14.74 -15.58 -0.22
C SER A 106 -15.27 -16.01 -1.59
N TYR A 107 -15.73 -15.05 -2.38
CA TYR A 107 -16.24 -15.28 -3.72
C TYR A 107 -15.62 -14.30 -4.70
N MET A 108 -15.47 -14.75 -5.96
CA MET A 108 -14.93 -13.90 -7.03
C MET A 108 -15.79 -12.65 -7.25
N SER A 109 -17.09 -12.78 -7.08
CA SER A 109 -18.05 -11.67 -7.24
C SER A 109 -17.87 -10.58 -6.17
N ASP A 110 -17.20 -10.85 -5.06
CA ASP A 110 -16.98 -9.89 -3.99
C ASP A 110 -15.78 -8.96 -4.26
N ILE A 111 -14.90 -9.35 -5.17
CA ILE A 111 -13.66 -8.61 -5.43
C ILE A 111 -13.96 -7.19 -5.93
N TYR A 112 -14.87 -7.05 -6.89
CA TYR A 112 -15.20 -5.75 -7.47
C TYR A 112 -15.91 -4.82 -6.49
N PRO A 113 -16.93 -5.26 -5.74
CA PRO A 113 -17.56 -4.43 -4.72
C PRO A 113 -16.57 -3.97 -3.64
N ILE A 114 -15.69 -4.84 -3.18
CA ILE A 114 -14.67 -4.49 -2.17
C ILE A 114 -13.68 -3.47 -2.74
N ALA A 115 -13.18 -3.70 -3.95
CA ALA A 115 -12.28 -2.76 -4.62
C ALA A 115 -12.92 -1.39 -4.80
N ASP A 116 -14.19 -1.36 -5.18
CA ASP A 116 -14.96 -0.14 -5.38
C ASP A 116 -15.16 0.62 -4.06
N MET A 117 -15.50 -0.08 -2.99
CA MET A 117 -15.62 0.52 -1.66
C MET A 117 -14.33 1.18 -1.19
N ILE A 118 -13.20 0.53 -1.43
CA ILE A 118 -11.89 1.08 -1.09
C ILE A 118 -11.59 2.32 -1.95
N ALA A 119 -11.84 2.24 -3.24
CA ALA A 119 -11.57 3.33 -4.18
C ALA A 119 -12.40 4.59 -3.90
N ARG A 120 -13.57 4.45 -3.29
CA ARG A 120 -14.46 5.57 -2.95
C ARG A 120 -14.09 6.32 -1.69
N GLN A 121 -13.12 5.83 -0.91
CA GLN A 121 -12.72 6.53 0.30
C GLN A 121 -12.08 7.88 -0.03
N ALA A 122 -12.46 8.92 0.71
CA ALA A 122 -12.05 10.30 0.43
C ALA A 122 -10.53 10.51 0.54
N ASP A 123 -9.89 9.72 1.37
CA ASP A 123 -8.44 9.79 1.63
C ASP A 123 -7.63 8.83 0.77
N ILE A 124 -8.27 8.15 -0.19
CA ILE A 124 -7.60 7.24 -1.11
C ILE A 124 -7.72 7.78 -2.53
N THR A 125 -6.59 7.88 -3.21
CA THR A 125 -6.52 8.24 -4.62
C THR A 125 -6.04 7.04 -5.42
N VAL A 126 -6.85 6.56 -6.34
CA VAL A 126 -6.51 5.44 -7.21
C VAL A 126 -5.66 5.97 -8.37
N LEU A 127 -4.41 5.52 -8.45
CA LEU A 127 -3.49 5.93 -9.50
C LEU A 127 -3.56 5.02 -10.72
N HIS A 128 -3.78 3.74 -10.49
CA HIS A 128 -3.78 2.74 -11.57
C HIS A 128 -4.54 1.49 -11.13
N VAL A 129 -5.24 0.88 -12.06
CA VAL A 129 -5.95 -0.38 -11.83
C VAL A 129 -5.52 -1.38 -12.91
N LYS A 130 -5.13 -2.58 -12.48
CA LYS A 130 -4.91 -3.73 -13.36
C LYS A 130 -5.91 -4.81 -13.01
N ASP A 131 -6.71 -5.19 -13.98
CA ASP A 131 -7.70 -6.23 -13.81
C ASP A 131 -7.26 -7.49 -14.58
N TYR A 132 -6.86 -8.52 -13.81
CA TYR A 132 -6.43 -9.79 -14.37
C TYR A 132 -7.56 -10.84 -14.43
N ILE A 133 -8.75 -10.49 -13.97
CA ILE A 133 -9.89 -11.42 -13.89
C ILE A 133 -10.72 -11.39 -15.16
N LYS A 134 -10.80 -10.23 -15.78
CA LYS A 134 -11.52 -10.06 -17.04
C LYS A 134 -10.72 -10.55 -18.23
#